data_294372bd127430b4dd26d130f29527b5
#
_entry.id   294372bd127430b4dd26d130f29527b5
#
_cell.length_a   1.000
_cell.length_b   1.000
_cell.length_c   1.000
_cell.angle_alpha   90.00
_cell.angle_beta   90.00
_cell.angle_gamma   90.00
#
_symmetry.space_group_name_H-M   'P 1'
#
loop_
_entity.id
_entity.type
_entity.pdbx_description
1 polymer ?
#
loop_
_entity_poly.entity_id
_entity_poly.type
_entity_poly.pdbx_seq_one_letter_code
_entity_poly.pdbx_strand_id
1 'polypeptide(L)'
;MKTGFQRLVIVLLVLNLIAVSAFWFLNGRNHPDKGGREDRGGQGQGAGPRNEIIDRLHFDKGQVAQYDSLIVKHRQAVGEKEKQIQELRTSLFMGVSAGMDSVVKDSLIVHVGSLNAEIQRIHYGHFLNIQKI
;
A
#
# COMPACT_ATOMS: atom_id res chain seq x y z
N MET A 1 -30.55 43.27 0.18
CA MET A 1 -29.36 42.86 -0.61
C MET A 1 -28.65 41.57 -0.17
N LYS A 2 -28.84 41.06 1.07
CA LYS A 2 -28.19 39.84 1.57
C LYS A 2 -28.74 38.53 0.97
N THR A 3 -30.00 38.44 0.62
CA THR A 3 -30.65 37.21 0.12
C THR A 3 -30.24 36.82 -1.31
N GLY A 4 -29.94 37.79 -2.18
CA GLY A 4 -29.51 37.52 -3.56
C GLY A 4 -28.09 36.94 -3.61
N PHE A 5 -27.18 37.49 -2.81
CA PHE A 5 -25.82 37.02 -2.68
C PHE A 5 -25.73 35.61 -2.08
N GLN A 6 -26.55 35.34 -1.05
CA GLN A 6 -26.63 34.00 -0.43
C GLN A 6 -27.14 32.95 -1.42
N ARG A 7 -28.15 33.27 -2.22
CA ARG A 7 -28.67 32.37 -3.27
C ARG A 7 -27.61 32.08 -4.35
N LEU A 8 -26.85 33.10 -4.76
CA LEU A 8 -25.80 32.95 -5.73
C LEU A 8 -24.68 32.04 -5.23
N VAL A 9 -24.29 32.21 -3.96
CA VAL A 9 -23.28 31.32 -3.32
C VAL A 9 -23.77 29.87 -3.23
N ILE A 10 -25.02 29.66 -2.86
CA ILE A 10 -25.60 28.29 -2.78
C ILE A 10 -25.64 27.65 -4.17
N VAL A 11 -26.04 28.38 -5.21
CA VAL A 11 -26.05 27.86 -6.60
C VAL A 11 -24.64 27.50 -7.06
N LEU A 12 -23.65 28.33 -6.77
CA LEU A 12 -22.23 28.02 -7.10
C LEU A 12 -21.71 26.79 -6.37
N LEU A 13 -22.06 26.63 -5.10
CA LEU A 13 -21.67 25.43 -4.33
C LEU A 13 -22.32 24.16 -4.87
N VAL A 14 -23.59 24.21 -5.23
CA VAL A 14 -24.31 23.07 -5.83
C VAL A 14 -23.73 22.72 -7.20
N LEU A 15 -23.43 23.71 -8.05
CA LEU A 15 -22.77 23.48 -9.34
C LEU A 15 -21.38 22.85 -9.19
N ASN A 16 -20.60 23.31 -8.20
CA ASN A 16 -19.29 22.74 -7.91
C ASN A 16 -19.42 21.28 -7.44
N LEU A 17 -20.37 21.00 -6.56
CA LEU A 17 -20.64 19.64 -6.09
C LEU A 17 -21.03 18.70 -7.24
N ILE A 18 -21.89 19.16 -8.16
CA ILE A 18 -22.28 18.41 -9.35
C ILE A 18 -21.08 18.17 -10.27
N ALA A 19 -20.26 19.19 -10.51
CA ALA A 19 -19.07 19.09 -11.34
C ALA A 19 -18.04 18.08 -10.77
N VAL A 20 -17.80 18.13 -9.46
CA VAL A 20 -16.91 17.17 -8.77
C VAL A 20 -17.48 15.76 -8.84
N SER A 21 -18.79 15.60 -8.59
CA SER A 21 -19.45 14.28 -8.67
C SER A 21 -19.42 13.71 -10.09
N ALA A 22 -19.67 14.55 -11.10
CA ALA A 22 -19.60 14.16 -12.51
C ALA A 22 -18.16 13.79 -12.91
N PHE A 23 -17.16 14.54 -12.45
CA PHE A 23 -15.76 14.24 -12.68
C PHE A 23 -15.37 12.86 -12.08
N TRP A 24 -15.78 12.57 -10.84
CA TRP A 24 -15.56 11.28 -10.21
C TRP A 24 -16.30 10.14 -10.91
N PHE A 25 -17.54 10.39 -11.35
CA PHE A 25 -18.35 9.40 -12.05
C PHE A 25 -17.83 9.09 -13.45
N LEU A 26 -17.36 10.09 -14.20
CA LEU A 26 -16.77 9.91 -15.53
C LEU A 26 -15.36 9.33 -15.47
N ASN A 27 -14.55 9.76 -14.50
CA ASN A 27 -13.20 9.27 -14.32
C ASN A 27 -13.13 7.93 -13.56
N GLY A 28 -14.09 7.68 -12.66
CA GLY A 28 -14.19 6.42 -11.91
C GLY A 28 -14.58 5.22 -12.77
N ARG A 29 -15.15 5.44 -13.95
CA ARG A 29 -15.40 4.36 -14.92
C ARG A 29 -14.16 3.84 -15.62
N ASN A 30 -13.05 4.58 -15.58
CA ASN A 30 -11.77 4.20 -16.18
C ASN A 30 -10.72 3.75 -15.16
N HIS A 31 -11.07 3.66 -13.88
CA HIS A 31 -10.26 2.95 -12.92
C HIS A 31 -10.88 1.56 -12.71
N PRO A 32 -10.25 0.49 -13.19
CA PRO A 32 -10.55 -0.82 -12.66
C PRO A 32 -10.20 -0.77 -11.17
N ASP A 33 -11.20 -1.06 -10.36
CA ASP A 33 -11.18 -1.19 -8.91
C ASP A 33 -9.91 -1.92 -8.45
N LYS A 34 -8.95 -1.18 -7.89
CA LYS A 34 -7.77 -1.75 -7.23
C LYS A 34 -7.90 -1.65 -5.70
N GLY A 35 -9.12 -1.75 -5.23
CA GLY A 35 -9.46 -1.93 -3.83
C GLY A 35 -9.80 -3.38 -3.53
N GLY A 36 -8.87 -4.29 -3.72
CA GLY A 36 -9.02 -5.69 -3.40
C GLY A 36 -7.65 -6.32 -3.27
N ARG A 37 -7.24 -6.62 -2.06
CA ARG A 37 -6.24 -7.63 -1.76
C ARG A 37 -6.68 -8.93 -2.45
N GLU A 38 -6.23 -9.18 -3.65
CA GLU A 38 -6.24 -10.50 -4.23
C GLU A 38 -4.86 -10.83 -4.74
N ASP A 39 -4.19 -11.60 -3.92
CA ASP A 39 -3.17 -12.55 -4.30
C ASP A 39 -3.76 -13.45 -5.41
N ARG A 40 -3.70 -12.98 -6.65
CA ARG A 40 -3.96 -13.79 -7.85
C ARG A 40 -2.67 -13.92 -8.61
N GLY A 41 -1.99 -15.04 -8.32
CA GLY A 41 -1.15 -15.70 -9.29
C GLY A 41 -1.95 -15.93 -10.58
N GLY A 42 -2.06 -14.90 -11.39
CA GLY A 42 -2.64 -14.90 -12.73
C GLY A 42 -1.54 -14.66 -13.74
N GLN A 43 -1.22 -15.68 -14.52
CA GLN A 43 -0.48 -15.60 -15.77
C GLN A 43 -1.13 -14.55 -16.68
N GLY A 44 -0.73 -13.29 -16.51
CA GLY A 44 -0.94 -12.23 -17.48
C GLY A 44 0.42 -11.90 -18.08
N GLN A 45 0.69 -12.36 -19.29
CA GLN A 45 1.79 -11.89 -20.11
C GLN A 45 1.59 -10.39 -20.35
N GLY A 46 2.33 -9.55 -19.61
CA GLY A 46 2.31 -8.11 -19.83
C GLY A 46 2.80 -7.33 -18.61
N ALA A 47 4.03 -6.84 -18.66
CA ALA A 47 4.53 -5.64 -17.99
C ALA A 47 4.31 -5.51 -16.46
N GLY A 48 4.58 -6.54 -15.69
CA GLY A 48 4.77 -6.37 -14.24
C GLY A 48 6.22 -5.95 -13.93
N PRO A 49 6.49 -5.30 -12.79
CA PRO A 49 7.84 -4.86 -12.40
C PRO A 49 8.91 -5.95 -12.51
N ARG A 50 8.51 -7.22 -12.30
CA ARG A 50 9.40 -8.39 -12.45
C ARG A 50 9.95 -8.53 -13.86
N ASN A 51 9.05 -8.52 -14.86
CA ASN A 51 9.45 -8.71 -16.27
C ASN A 51 10.29 -7.52 -16.76
N GLU A 52 9.93 -6.31 -16.35
CA GLU A 52 10.71 -5.11 -16.69
C GLU A 52 12.15 -5.20 -16.15
N ILE A 53 12.35 -5.72 -14.94
CA ILE A 53 13.68 -5.91 -14.36
C ILE A 53 14.45 -6.99 -15.12
N ILE A 54 13.81 -8.13 -15.42
CA ILE A 54 14.42 -9.22 -16.21
C ILE A 54 14.87 -8.71 -17.58
N ASP A 55 14.02 -7.97 -18.27
CA ASP A 55 14.30 -7.45 -19.61
C ASP A 55 15.40 -6.38 -19.59
N ARG A 56 15.37 -5.46 -18.62
CA ARG A 56 16.38 -4.38 -18.50
C ARG A 56 17.75 -4.89 -18.10
N LEU A 57 17.82 -5.91 -17.25
CA LEU A 57 19.08 -6.47 -16.79
C LEU A 57 19.56 -7.65 -17.65
N HIS A 58 18.77 -8.04 -18.67
CA HIS A 58 19.07 -9.13 -19.59
C HIS A 58 19.39 -10.45 -18.87
N PHE A 59 18.61 -10.80 -17.86
CA PHE A 59 18.82 -12.00 -17.05
C PHE A 59 18.69 -13.26 -17.92
N ASP A 60 19.67 -14.17 -17.78
CA ASP A 60 19.57 -15.52 -18.32
C ASP A 60 18.57 -16.38 -17.52
N LYS A 61 18.29 -17.61 -17.98
CA LYS A 61 17.33 -18.51 -17.33
C LYS A 61 17.72 -18.87 -15.89
N GLY A 62 19.00 -18.99 -15.60
CA GLY A 62 19.51 -19.28 -14.26
C GLY A 62 19.33 -18.08 -13.31
N GLN A 63 19.65 -16.89 -13.79
CA GLN A 63 19.47 -15.62 -13.08
C GLN A 63 17.97 -15.32 -12.82
N VAL A 64 17.09 -15.60 -13.78
CA VAL A 64 15.64 -15.49 -13.59
C VAL A 64 15.14 -16.39 -12.46
N ALA A 65 15.61 -17.66 -12.39
CA ALA A 65 15.21 -18.57 -11.32
C ALA A 65 15.70 -18.10 -9.95
N GLN A 66 16.93 -17.55 -9.88
CA GLN A 66 17.45 -16.96 -8.65
C GLN A 66 16.65 -15.72 -8.22
N TYR A 67 16.34 -14.84 -9.17
CA TYR A 67 15.52 -13.65 -8.94
C TYR A 67 14.13 -13.99 -8.42
N ASP A 68 13.46 -14.99 -9.03
CA ASP A 68 12.14 -15.47 -8.57
C ASP A 68 12.20 -16.00 -7.13
N SER A 69 13.24 -16.74 -6.79
CA SER A 69 13.46 -17.21 -5.42
C SER A 69 13.64 -16.04 -4.43
N LEU A 70 14.38 -14.99 -4.83
CA LEU A 70 14.52 -13.79 -3.99
C LEU A 70 13.20 -13.06 -3.80
N ILE A 71 12.36 -12.93 -4.83
CA ILE A 71 11.04 -12.31 -4.74
C ILE A 71 10.15 -13.07 -3.74
N VAL A 72 10.11 -14.40 -3.82
CA VAL A 72 9.30 -15.22 -2.90
C VAL A 72 9.75 -15.03 -1.45
N LYS A 73 11.05 -15.14 -1.18
CA LYS A 73 11.62 -14.95 0.17
C LYS A 73 11.34 -13.54 0.71
N HIS A 74 11.52 -12.52 -0.13
CA HIS A 74 11.24 -11.15 0.23
C HIS A 74 9.77 -10.92 0.60
N ARG A 75 8.84 -11.40 -0.24
CA ARG A 75 7.39 -11.28 0.03
C ARG A 75 6.97 -11.98 1.32
N GLN A 76 7.50 -13.17 1.56
CA GLN A 76 7.24 -13.90 2.79
C GLN A 76 7.73 -13.13 4.01
N ALA A 77 8.99 -12.69 4.00
CA ALA A 77 9.59 -11.98 5.13
C ALA A 77 8.87 -10.65 5.44
N VAL A 78 8.50 -9.88 4.41
CA VAL A 78 7.71 -8.64 4.57
C VAL A 78 6.32 -8.95 5.10
N GLY A 79 5.63 -9.94 4.51
CA GLY A 79 4.26 -10.32 4.92
C GLY A 79 4.16 -10.76 6.38
N GLU A 80 5.16 -11.48 6.90
CA GLU A 80 5.22 -11.85 8.31
C GLU A 80 5.31 -10.62 9.23
N LYS A 81 6.11 -9.62 8.85
CA LYS A 81 6.23 -8.38 9.63
C LYS A 81 4.98 -7.50 9.53
N GLU A 82 4.40 -7.40 8.35
CA GLU A 82 3.12 -6.69 8.16
C GLU A 82 1.98 -7.29 8.98
N LYS A 83 1.91 -8.62 9.07
CA LYS A 83 0.95 -9.32 9.92
C LYS A 83 1.12 -8.93 11.39
N GLN A 84 2.36 -8.97 11.91
CA GLN A 84 2.66 -8.56 13.29
C GLN A 84 2.27 -7.09 13.54
N ILE A 85 2.58 -6.19 12.61
CA ILE A 85 2.18 -4.78 12.69
C ILE A 85 0.66 -4.65 12.76
N GLN A 86 -0.07 -5.42 11.96
CA GLN A 86 -1.53 -5.38 11.96
C GLN A 86 -2.13 -5.87 13.28
N GLU A 87 -1.56 -6.92 13.87
CA GLU A 87 -1.96 -7.42 15.19
C GLU A 87 -1.73 -6.37 16.29
N LEU A 88 -0.55 -5.73 16.29
CA LEU A 88 -0.23 -4.66 17.25
C LEU A 88 -1.15 -3.43 17.07
N ARG A 89 -1.44 -3.04 15.83
CA ARG A 89 -2.38 -1.95 15.55
C ARG A 89 -3.79 -2.27 16.03
N THR A 90 -4.25 -3.50 15.83
CA THR A 90 -5.54 -3.95 16.35
C THR A 90 -5.56 -3.83 17.87
N SER A 91 -4.51 -4.27 18.56
CA SER A 91 -4.38 -4.14 20.03
C SER A 91 -4.39 -2.68 20.48
N LEU A 92 -3.72 -1.78 19.76
CA LEU A 92 -3.75 -0.35 20.04
C LEU A 92 -5.17 0.23 19.94
N PHE A 93 -5.91 -0.07 18.86
CA PHE A 93 -7.26 0.46 18.67
C PHE A 93 -8.26 -0.11 19.67
N MET A 94 -8.18 -1.41 19.99
CA MET A 94 -9.01 -2.03 21.01
C MET A 94 -8.70 -1.44 22.40
N GLY A 95 -7.44 -1.14 22.66
CA GLY A 95 -6.99 -0.53 23.91
C GLY A 95 -7.54 0.88 24.15
N VAL A 96 -7.85 1.64 23.10
CA VAL A 96 -8.48 2.97 23.23
C VAL A 96 -9.82 2.87 23.95
N SER A 97 -10.65 1.89 23.57
CA SER A 97 -11.97 1.66 24.18
C SER A 97 -11.87 1.09 25.60
N ALA A 98 -10.79 0.35 25.88
CA ALA A 98 -10.56 -0.34 27.17
C ALA A 98 -9.81 0.52 28.20
N GLY A 99 -9.43 1.77 27.88
CA GLY A 99 -8.65 2.62 28.76
C GLY A 99 -7.23 2.12 28.99
N MET A 100 -6.55 1.72 27.92
CA MET A 100 -5.16 1.22 27.94
C MET A 100 -4.22 2.18 28.67
N ASP A 101 -3.36 1.62 29.52
CA ASP A 101 -2.28 2.35 30.16
C ASP A 101 -1.32 2.99 29.16
N SER A 102 -0.84 4.21 29.49
CA SER A 102 0.02 4.98 28.58
C SER A 102 1.36 4.29 28.29
N VAL A 103 1.92 3.59 29.27
CA VAL A 103 3.19 2.85 29.12
C VAL A 103 3.02 1.68 28.14
N VAL A 104 1.91 0.94 28.25
CA VAL A 104 1.58 -0.15 27.34
C VAL A 104 1.36 0.38 25.92
N LYS A 105 0.60 1.48 25.78
CA LYS A 105 0.38 2.16 24.49
C LYS A 105 1.71 2.54 23.82
N ASP A 106 2.60 3.21 24.57
CA ASP A 106 3.87 3.68 24.03
C ASP A 106 4.78 2.51 23.64
N SER A 107 4.79 1.42 24.43
CA SER A 107 5.50 0.19 24.10
C SER A 107 5.01 -0.42 22.78
N LEU A 108 3.70 -0.49 22.55
CA LEU A 108 3.13 -1.01 21.30
C LEU A 108 3.52 -0.12 20.09
N ILE A 109 3.49 1.21 20.27
CA ILE A 109 3.91 2.15 19.21
C ILE A 109 5.38 1.96 18.85
N VAL A 110 6.26 1.84 19.82
CA VAL A 110 7.69 1.59 19.62
C VAL A 110 7.90 0.25 18.90
N HIS A 111 7.15 -0.78 19.27
CA HIS A 111 7.25 -2.09 18.62
C HIS A 111 6.81 -2.03 17.15
N VAL A 112 5.72 -1.34 16.82
CA VAL A 112 5.32 -1.07 15.42
C VAL A 112 6.42 -0.35 14.67
N GLY A 113 7.05 0.66 15.28
CA GLY A 113 8.18 1.38 14.71
C GLY A 113 9.38 0.47 14.40
N SER A 114 9.72 -0.43 15.33
CA SER A 114 10.81 -1.41 15.16
C SER A 114 10.53 -2.37 13.99
N LEU A 115 9.32 -2.91 13.90
CA LEU A 115 8.93 -3.80 12.79
C LEU A 115 8.97 -3.09 11.44
N ASN A 116 8.55 -1.83 11.36
CA ASN A 116 8.71 -1.04 10.14
C ASN A 116 10.18 -0.85 9.76
N ALA A 117 11.07 -0.60 10.73
CA ALA A 117 12.51 -0.53 10.47
C ALA A 117 13.08 -1.88 9.96
N GLU A 118 12.59 -3.01 10.48
CA GLU A 118 12.96 -4.34 9.97
C GLU A 118 12.50 -4.53 8.53
N ILE A 119 11.30 -4.13 8.16
CA ILE A 119 10.82 -4.16 6.76
C ILE A 119 11.77 -3.38 5.84
N GLN A 120 12.22 -2.19 6.26
CA GLN A 120 13.18 -1.42 5.46
C GLN A 120 14.51 -2.17 5.28
N ARG A 121 15.00 -2.86 6.31
CA ARG A 121 16.21 -3.70 6.19
C ARG A 121 16.01 -4.88 5.25
N ILE A 122 14.82 -5.51 5.27
CA ILE A 122 14.47 -6.58 4.34
C ILE A 122 14.46 -6.07 2.90
N HIS A 123 13.85 -4.90 2.63
CA HIS A 123 13.87 -4.27 1.32
C HIS A 123 15.30 -4.00 0.85
N TYR A 124 16.10 -3.36 1.69
CA TYR A 124 17.49 -3.05 1.36
C TYR A 124 18.32 -4.30 1.07
N GLY A 125 18.20 -5.34 1.92
CA GLY A 125 18.85 -6.63 1.71
C GLY A 125 18.42 -7.33 0.42
N HIS A 126 17.13 -7.22 0.07
CA HIS A 126 16.62 -7.74 -1.20
C HIS A 126 17.31 -7.07 -2.41
N PHE A 127 17.40 -5.74 -2.42
CA PHE A 127 18.10 -5.03 -3.50
C PHE A 127 19.58 -5.39 -3.60
N LEU A 128 20.29 -5.52 -2.47
CA LEU A 128 21.67 -5.97 -2.47
C LEU A 128 21.83 -7.38 -3.04
N ASN A 129 20.86 -8.26 -2.81
CA ASN A 129 20.90 -9.62 -3.35
C ASN A 129 20.62 -9.66 -4.86
N ILE A 130 19.73 -8.78 -5.35
CA ILE A 130 19.50 -8.63 -6.80
C ILE A 130 20.79 -8.17 -7.51
N GLN A 131 21.54 -7.25 -6.91
CA GLN A 131 22.79 -6.76 -7.48
C GLN A 131 23.89 -7.85 -7.63
N LYS A 132 23.75 -8.97 -6.94
CA LYS A 132 24.71 -10.09 -6.99
C LYS A 132 24.36 -11.16 -8.03
N ILE A 133 23.18 -11.07 -8.64
CA ILE A 133 22.74 -11.93 -9.74
C ILE A 133 23.40 -11.48 -11.04
#